data_eecad69b82ec801d5cace4dda36dc86a
#
_entry.id   eecad69b82ec801d5cace4dda36dc86a
#
_cell.length_a   1.000
_cell.length_b   1.000
_cell.length_c   1.000
_cell.angle_alpha   90.00
_cell.angle_beta   90.00
_cell.angle_gamma   90.00
#
_symmetry.space_group_name_H-M   'P 1'
#
loop_
_entity.id
_entity.type
_entity.pdbx_description
1 polymer ?
#
loop_
_entity_poly.entity_id
_entity_poly.type
_entity_poly.pdbx_seq_one_letter_code
_entity_poly.pdbx_strand_id
1 'polypeptide(L)'
;MTAEAQARRTRVMIVEDHADFRELMQVLLGRQPDIDLLAQAGSLAEARDKAARFELDVAVLDLGLPDGSGADLIADLRRDGNEVRVLVLSVSLDPEGIEKARSAGADVILDKLTPVDEVLAAVRRLGSP
;
A
#
# COMPACT_ATOMS: atom_id res chain seq x y z
N MET A 1 -14.85 -25.32 -3.84
CA MET A 1 -14.12 -24.09 -4.23
C MET A 1 -13.55 -24.26 -5.62
N THR A 2 -13.70 -23.27 -6.49
CA THR A 2 -13.17 -23.32 -7.85
C THR A 2 -11.66 -23.08 -7.87
N ALA A 3 -10.97 -23.54 -8.90
CA ALA A 3 -9.54 -23.30 -9.09
C ALA A 3 -9.25 -21.79 -9.18
N GLU A 4 -10.14 -21.02 -9.77
CA GLU A 4 -10.01 -19.57 -9.88
C GLU A 4 -10.00 -18.89 -8.52
N ALA A 5 -10.91 -19.28 -7.63
CA ALA A 5 -10.97 -18.72 -6.28
C ALA A 5 -9.73 -19.08 -5.47
N GLN A 6 -9.19 -20.28 -5.68
CA GLN A 6 -7.96 -20.72 -4.99
C GLN A 6 -6.72 -20.01 -5.53
N ALA A 7 -6.70 -19.71 -6.83
CA ALA A 7 -5.54 -19.07 -7.46
C ALA A 7 -5.54 -17.56 -7.28
N ARG A 8 -6.65 -16.97 -6.91
CA ARG A 8 -6.76 -15.53 -6.76
C ARG A 8 -6.00 -15.04 -5.53
N ARG A 9 -5.07 -14.13 -5.77
CA ARG A 9 -4.25 -13.51 -4.74
C ARG A 9 -4.48 -12.01 -4.72
N THR A 10 -4.27 -11.41 -3.56
CA THR A 10 -4.30 -9.95 -3.42
C THR A 10 -2.99 -9.40 -4.00
N ARG A 11 -3.09 -8.56 -5.01
CA ARG A 11 -1.94 -7.96 -5.68
C ARG A 11 -1.55 -6.68 -4.98
N VAL A 12 -0.33 -6.63 -4.46
CA VAL A 12 0.12 -5.57 -3.56
C VAL A 12 1.36 -4.86 -4.10
N MET A 13 1.40 -3.54 -3.89
CA MET A 13 2.61 -2.73 -4.05
C MET A 13 2.99 -2.13 -2.70
N ILE A 14 4.29 -2.12 -2.41
CA ILE A 14 4.83 -1.41 -1.25
C ILE A 14 5.50 -0.12 -1.74
N VAL A 15 5.20 1.00 -1.08
CA VAL A 15 5.84 2.29 -1.35
C VAL A 15 6.50 2.77 -0.05
N GLU A 16 7.82 2.65 0.03
CA GLU A 16 8.61 2.94 1.23
C GLU A 16 10.05 3.25 0.85
N ASP A 17 10.57 4.36 1.30
CA ASP A 17 11.96 4.77 1.00
C ASP A 17 13.00 4.15 1.95
N HIS A 18 12.60 3.76 3.17
CA HIS A 18 13.51 3.10 4.10
C HIS A 18 13.72 1.65 3.69
N ALA A 19 14.92 1.33 3.22
CA ALA A 19 15.25 0.01 2.69
C ALA A 19 14.97 -1.12 3.69
N ASP A 20 15.33 -0.93 4.96
CA ASP A 20 15.16 -1.95 5.99
C ASP A 20 13.69 -2.27 6.23
N PHE A 21 12.84 -1.26 6.32
CA PHE A 21 11.41 -1.46 6.51
C PHE A 21 10.77 -2.08 5.29
N ARG A 22 11.19 -1.64 4.10
CA ARG A 22 10.70 -2.21 2.84
C ARG A 22 11.04 -3.68 2.72
N GLU A 23 12.28 -4.09 3.07
CA GLU A 23 12.70 -5.48 3.10
C GLU A 23 11.88 -6.30 4.08
N LEU A 24 11.64 -5.76 5.29
CA LEU A 24 10.82 -6.44 6.28
C LEU A 24 9.42 -6.71 5.74
N MET A 25 8.79 -5.71 5.15
CA MET A 25 7.46 -5.85 4.56
C MET A 25 7.47 -6.84 3.39
N GLN A 26 8.54 -6.83 2.59
CA GLN A 26 8.70 -7.78 1.50
C GLN A 26 8.69 -9.22 2.02
N VAL A 27 9.43 -9.48 3.09
CA VAL A 27 9.49 -10.82 3.69
C VAL A 27 8.13 -11.21 4.26
N LEU A 28 7.51 -10.31 5.03
CA LEU A 28 6.24 -10.60 5.70
C LEU A 28 5.10 -10.86 4.69
N LEU A 29 4.97 -10.00 3.70
CA LEU A 29 3.94 -10.17 2.67
C LEU A 29 4.25 -11.35 1.75
N GLY A 30 5.53 -11.54 1.42
CA GLY A 30 5.96 -12.62 0.53
C GLY A 30 5.75 -14.02 1.08
N ARG A 31 5.61 -14.16 2.39
CA ARG A 31 5.34 -15.45 3.04
C ARG A 31 3.86 -15.82 3.02
N GLN A 32 2.99 -14.88 2.68
CA GLN A 32 1.55 -15.13 2.71
C GLN A 32 1.11 -15.78 1.39
N PRO A 33 0.49 -16.96 1.43
CA PRO A 33 0.11 -17.66 0.19
C PRO A 33 -1.00 -16.97 -0.60
N ASP A 34 -1.74 -16.08 0.05
CA ASP A 34 -2.85 -15.34 -0.56
C ASP A 34 -2.47 -13.92 -1.01
N ILE A 35 -1.21 -13.54 -0.85
CA ILE A 35 -0.71 -12.22 -1.24
C ILE A 35 0.38 -12.36 -2.31
N ASP A 36 0.26 -11.54 -3.34
CA ASP A 36 1.22 -11.47 -4.42
C ASP A 36 1.84 -10.07 -4.43
N LEU A 37 3.09 -9.97 -3.96
CA LEU A 37 3.80 -8.70 -3.93
C LEU A 37 4.38 -8.44 -5.32
N LEU A 38 3.67 -7.63 -6.12
CA LEU A 38 4.03 -7.39 -7.51
C LEU A 38 5.04 -6.27 -7.71
N ALA A 39 5.05 -5.29 -6.82
CA ALA A 39 5.87 -4.10 -7.03
C ALA A 39 6.34 -3.50 -5.72
N GLN A 40 7.50 -2.85 -5.78
CA GLN A 40 8.07 -2.08 -4.69
C GLN A 40 8.57 -0.76 -5.25
N ALA A 41 8.40 0.31 -4.49
CA ALA A 41 8.83 1.64 -4.89
C ALA A 41 9.41 2.40 -3.69
N GLY A 42 10.47 3.17 -3.92
CA GLY A 42 11.11 3.98 -2.89
C GLY A 42 10.81 5.47 -3.03
N SER A 43 9.97 5.86 -4.00
CA SER A 43 9.65 7.26 -4.27
C SER A 43 8.28 7.39 -4.92
N LEU A 44 7.76 8.62 -4.97
CA LEU A 44 6.52 8.89 -5.69
C LEU A 44 6.63 8.56 -7.17
N ALA A 45 7.74 8.95 -7.80
CA ALA A 45 7.95 8.72 -9.23
C ALA A 45 7.94 7.23 -9.56
N GLU A 46 8.66 6.42 -8.78
CA GLU A 46 8.65 4.96 -8.95
C GLU A 46 7.26 4.36 -8.74
N ALA A 47 6.56 4.84 -7.71
CA ALA A 47 5.23 4.34 -7.40
C ALA A 47 4.23 4.64 -8.51
N ARG A 48 4.27 5.84 -9.09
CA ARG A 48 3.42 6.20 -10.22
C ARG A 48 3.69 5.30 -11.43
N ASP A 49 4.95 5.07 -11.73
CA ASP A 49 5.36 4.20 -12.83
C ASP A 49 4.84 2.77 -12.64
N LYS A 50 5.04 2.22 -11.44
CA LYS A 50 4.58 0.87 -11.12
C LYS A 50 3.06 0.75 -11.15
N ALA A 51 2.35 1.75 -10.61
CA ALA A 51 0.89 1.76 -10.61
C ALA A 51 0.32 1.81 -12.04
N ALA A 52 1.04 2.42 -12.97
CA ALA A 52 0.64 2.47 -14.38
C ALA A 52 0.88 1.14 -15.09
N ARG A 53 1.84 0.34 -14.62
CA ARG A 53 2.22 -0.93 -15.26
C ARG A 53 1.49 -2.15 -14.72
N PHE A 54 1.13 -2.14 -13.45
CA PHE A 54 0.54 -3.30 -12.78
C PHE A 54 -0.88 -3.03 -12.38
N GLU A 55 -1.74 -4.03 -12.51
CA GLU A 55 -3.05 -4.00 -11.88
C GLU A 55 -2.85 -4.38 -10.42
N LEU A 56 -3.17 -3.48 -9.53
CA LEU A 56 -2.95 -3.65 -8.10
C LEU A 56 -4.27 -3.60 -7.36
N ASP A 57 -4.39 -4.41 -6.31
CA ASP A 57 -5.55 -4.41 -5.43
C ASP A 57 -5.32 -3.48 -4.24
N VAL A 58 -4.11 -3.49 -3.69
CA VAL A 58 -3.74 -2.72 -2.50
C VAL A 58 -2.35 -2.11 -2.67
N ALA A 59 -2.22 -0.85 -2.28
CA ALA A 59 -0.94 -0.19 -2.11
C ALA A 59 -0.72 0.08 -0.62
N VAL A 60 0.39 -0.39 -0.08
CA VAL A 60 0.83 -0.09 1.28
C VAL A 60 1.88 1.00 1.17
N LEU A 61 1.62 2.17 1.71
CA LEU A 61 2.53 3.30 1.53
C LEU A 61 2.78 4.11 2.79
N ASP A 62 3.98 4.68 2.86
CA ASP A 62 4.36 5.65 3.86
C ASP A 62 4.01 7.06 3.35
N LEU A 63 3.71 7.97 4.27
CA LEU A 63 3.45 9.36 3.92
C LEU A 63 4.72 10.16 3.64
N GLY A 64 5.83 9.82 4.31
CA GLY A 64 7.10 10.51 4.13
C GLY A 64 7.94 9.87 3.04
N LEU A 65 7.98 10.46 1.86
CA LEU A 65 8.79 9.99 0.73
C LEU A 65 9.78 11.07 0.31
N PRO A 66 10.91 10.71 -0.34
CA PRO A 66 11.96 11.69 -0.64
C PRO A 66 11.53 12.78 -1.62
N ASP A 67 10.60 12.49 -2.51
CA ASP A 67 10.13 13.42 -3.54
C ASP A 67 8.72 13.96 -3.29
N GLY A 68 8.19 13.79 -2.08
CA GLY A 68 6.90 14.36 -1.70
C GLY A 68 6.15 13.55 -0.67
N SER A 69 4.88 13.84 -0.50
CA SER A 69 4.01 13.15 0.44
C SER A 69 3.28 11.99 -0.21
N GLY A 70 3.10 10.90 0.54
CA GLY A 70 2.25 9.80 0.10
C GLY A 70 0.82 10.24 -0.21
N ALA A 71 0.33 11.30 0.46
CA ALA A 71 -0.98 11.87 0.14
C ALA A 71 -1.05 12.40 -1.29
N ASP A 72 0.04 12.96 -1.81
CA ASP A 72 0.11 13.43 -3.19
C ASP A 72 0.00 12.27 -4.17
N LEU A 73 0.64 11.14 -3.84
CA LEU A 73 0.52 9.93 -4.65
C LEU A 73 -0.93 9.45 -4.71
N ILE A 74 -1.60 9.39 -3.56
CA ILE A 74 -3.00 8.95 -3.49
C ILE A 74 -3.86 9.85 -4.36
N ALA A 75 -3.70 11.17 -4.25
CA ALA A 75 -4.46 12.13 -5.04
C ALA A 75 -4.23 11.93 -6.54
N ASP A 76 -2.99 11.70 -6.94
CA ASP A 76 -2.64 11.45 -8.34
C ASP A 76 -3.27 10.16 -8.86
N LEU A 77 -3.23 9.09 -8.08
CA LEU A 77 -3.85 7.81 -8.45
C LEU A 77 -5.36 7.96 -8.65
N ARG A 78 -6.03 8.67 -7.75
CA ARG A 78 -7.48 8.90 -7.86
C ARG A 78 -7.82 9.78 -9.07
N ARG A 79 -6.99 10.78 -9.34
CA ARG A 79 -7.18 11.65 -10.51
C ARG A 79 -7.04 10.86 -11.81
N ASP A 80 -6.16 9.88 -11.84
CA ASP A 80 -5.95 9.02 -13.00
C ASP A 80 -7.01 7.91 -13.12
N GLY A 81 -7.96 7.86 -12.21
CA GLY A 81 -9.01 6.84 -12.19
C GLY A 81 -8.56 5.50 -11.65
N ASN A 82 -7.40 5.45 -10.99
CA ASN A 82 -6.90 4.21 -10.38
C ASN A 82 -7.60 3.98 -9.05
N GLU A 83 -8.32 2.86 -8.94
CA GLU A 83 -9.13 2.51 -7.78
C GLU A 83 -8.41 1.61 -6.77
N VAL A 84 -7.08 1.50 -6.87
CA VAL A 84 -6.30 0.72 -5.92
C VAL A 84 -6.62 1.15 -4.48
N ARG A 85 -6.84 0.19 -3.60
CA ARG A 85 -7.08 0.47 -2.19
C ARG A 85 -5.77 0.87 -1.52
N VAL A 86 -5.84 1.84 -0.63
CA VAL A 86 -4.62 2.39 -0.02
C VAL A 86 -4.62 2.19 1.48
N LEU A 87 -3.58 1.51 1.96
CA LEU A 87 -3.24 1.37 3.37
C LEU A 87 -2.02 2.24 3.64
N VAL A 88 -2.20 3.27 4.46
CA VAL A 88 -1.08 4.10 4.92
C VAL A 88 -0.48 3.48 6.17
N LEU A 89 0.84 3.36 6.18
CA LEU A 89 1.60 2.81 7.30
C LEU A 89 2.74 3.78 7.61
N SER A 90 2.63 4.54 8.70
CA SER A 90 3.58 5.64 8.97
C SER A 90 3.93 5.74 10.44
N VAL A 91 5.15 6.24 10.74
CA VAL A 91 5.59 6.48 12.12
C VAL A 91 5.10 7.82 12.65
N SER A 92 4.83 8.78 11.77
CA SER A 92 4.42 10.13 12.15
C SER A 92 2.98 10.39 11.73
N LEU A 93 2.05 9.98 12.59
CA LEU A 93 0.63 10.19 12.34
C LEU A 93 0.14 11.42 13.10
N ASP A 94 0.51 12.62 12.62
CA ASP A 94 -0.05 13.85 13.15
C ASP A 94 -1.45 14.10 12.56
N PRO A 95 -2.31 14.89 13.24
CA PRO A 95 -3.68 15.11 12.77
C PRO A 95 -3.77 15.70 11.36
N GLU A 96 -2.84 16.58 11.01
CA GLU A 96 -2.82 17.21 9.68
C GLU A 96 -2.49 16.20 8.59
N GLY A 97 -1.48 15.37 8.82
CA GLY A 97 -1.08 14.33 7.87
C GLY A 97 -2.17 13.29 7.67
N ILE A 98 -2.84 12.89 8.76
CA ILE A 98 -3.97 11.96 8.71
C ILE A 98 -5.10 12.54 7.86
N GLU A 99 -5.45 13.80 8.11
CA GLU A 99 -6.53 14.46 7.36
C GLU A 99 -6.20 14.58 5.88
N LYS A 100 -4.96 14.94 5.56
CA LYS A 100 -4.50 15.01 4.16
C LYS A 100 -4.63 13.67 3.47
N ALA A 101 -4.19 12.60 4.12
CA ALA A 101 -4.24 11.25 3.56
C ALA A 101 -5.69 10.80 3.33
N ARG A 102 -6.57 11.06 4.29
CA ARG A 102 -7.99 10.73 4.17
C ARG A 102 -8.65 11.51 3.05
N SER A 103 -8.43 12.81 2.99
CA SER A 103 -8.99 13.68 1.96
C SER A 103 -8.52 13.27 0.56
N ALA A 104 -7.29 12.76 0.46
CA ALA A 104 -6.74 12.27 -0.80
C ALA A 104 -7.35 10.93 -1.22
N GLY A 105 -7.91 10.15 -0.28
CA GLY A 105 -8.56 8.89 -0.58
C GLY A 105 -7.94 7.65 0.03
N ALA A 106 -7.17 7.80 1.13
CA ALA A 106 -6.66 6.66 1.88
C ALA A 106 -7.83 5.87 2.49
N ASP A 107 -7.77 4.55 2.38
CA ASP A 107 -8.83 3.67 2.89
C ASP A 107 -8.60 3.30 4.36
N VAL A 108 -7.35 3.06 4.74
CA VAL A 108 -6.96 2.72 6.11
C VAL A 108 -5.65 3.42 6.43
N ILE A 109 -5.52 3.93 7.66
CA ILE A 109 -4.30 4.56 8.15
C ILE A 109 -3.89 3.87 9.44
N LEU A 110 -2.70 3.29 9.47
CA LEU A 110 -2.15 2.59 10.62
C LEU A 110 -0.76 3.12 10.97
N ASP A 111 -0.40 3.01 12.25
CA ASP A 111 0.95 3.29 12.73
C ASP A 111 1.88 2.14 12.32
N LYS A 112 3.15 2.43 12.05
CA LYS A 112 4.15 1.40 11.72
C LYS A 112 4.41 0.43 12.88
N LEU A 113 4.01 0.78 14.11
CA LEU A 113 4.09 -0.12 15.27
C LEU A 113 2.88 -1.04 15.39
N THR A 114 1.90 -0.93 14.51
CA THR A 114 0.75 -1.82 14.48
C THR A 114 1.23 -3.27 14.34
N PRO A 115 0.70 -4.21 15.13
CA PRO A 115 1.10 -5.62 15.03
C PRO A 115 0.92 -6.17 13.60
N VAL A 116 1.86 -7.00 13.19
CA VAL A 116 1.88 -7.56 11.82
C VAL A 116 0.57 -8.23 11.45
N ASP A 117 -0.03 -8.97 12.38
CA ASP A 117 -1.31 -9.65 12.13
C ASP A 117 -2.41 -8.68 11.74
N GLU A 118 -2.44 -7.50 12.36
CA GLU A 118 -3.44 -6.47 12.05
C GLU A 118 -3.17 -5.82 10.70
N VAL A 119 -1.88 -5.64 10.36
CA VAL A 119 -1.51 -5.11 9.04
C VAL A 119 -1.93 -6.08 7.95
N LEU A 120 -1.62 -7.37 8.11
CA LEU A 120 -2.01 -8.40 7.15
C LEU A 120 -3.52 -8.51 7.01
N ALA A 121 -4.26 -8.43 8.14
CA ALA A 121 -5.72 -8.46 8.12
C ALA A 121 -6.28 -7.27 7.33
N ALA A 122 -5.70 -6.09 7.50
CA ALA A 122 -6.11 -4.89 6.76
C ALA A 122 -5.86 -5.05 5.26
N VAL A 123 -4.69 -5.56 4.88
CA VAL A 123 -4.36 -5.82 3.46
C VAL A 123 -5.38 -6.79 2.85
N ARG A 124 -5.68 -7.88 3.55
CA ARG A 124 -6.64 -8.88 3.06
C ARG A 124 -8.03 -8.29 2.89
N ARG A 125 -8.48 -7.52 3.88
CA ARG A 125 -9.80 -6.88 3.84
C ARG A 125 -9.89 -5.90 2.67
N LEU A 126 -8.87 -5.09 2.45
CA LEU A 126 -8.85 -4.13 1.35
C LEU A 126 -8.78 -4.82 -0.02
N GLY A 127 -8.13 -5.96 -0.08
CA GLY A 127 -8.01 -6.73 -1.32
C GLY A 127 -9.23 -7.57 -1.65
N SER A 128 -10.18 -7.67 -0.73
CA SER A 128 -11.40 -8.44 -0.97
C SER A 128 -12.38 -7.66 -1.84
N PRO A 129 -13.06 -8.33 -2.78
CA PRO A 129 -14.07 -7.68 -3.60
C PRO A 129 -15.27 -7.21 -2.78
#